data_11b786b55255ecff988ec6837068055b
#
_entry.id   11b786b55255ecff988ec6837068055b
#
_cell.length_a   1.000
_cell.length_b   1.000
_cell.length_c   1.000
_cell.angle_alpha   90.00
_cell.angle_beta   90.00
_cell.angle_gamma   90.00
#
_symmetry.space_group_name_H-M   'P 1'
#
loop_
_entity.id
_entity.type
_entity.pdbx_description
1 polymer ?
#
loop_
_entity_poly.entity_id
_entity_poly.type
_entity_poly.pdbx_seq_one_letter_code
_entity_poly.pdbx_strand_id
1 'polypeptide(L)'
;MTVSIAALMIGRSALLPDGKRSAIAKHPLAGPVRIGRLGLDGDLQVDKRHHGGPEMAVHLYPFAHHACWREQLGDHPLLADPGAFGGNIAVDALDETQVRIGERFRLGEALLEVSQPRMPCATIERRFERKGMVAAILESGRCGWYFRVVAEGVAQAGDSLVRVTDSGSEITVRAVFMALANPSGAADPALLERLATLPCLAEEWRDKAIAKRRRAGG
;
A
#
# COMPACT_ATOMS: atom_id res chain seq x y z
N MET A 1 7.04 -3.26 18.42
CA MET A 1 7.01 -1.87 17.92
C MET A 1 5.57 -1.42 17.83
N THR A 2 5.26 -0.23 18.34
CA THR A 2 3.91 0.37 18.33
C THR A 2 4.00 1.72 17.63
N VAL A 3 3.11 1.98 16.69
CA VAL A 3 3.07 3.23 15.92
C VAL A 3 1.66 3.78 15.95
N SER A 4 1.50 5.04 16.34
CA SER A 4 0.20 5.72 16.24
C SER A 4 -0.19 5.91 14.80
N ILE A 5 -1.46 5.65 14.47
CA ILE A 5 -2.00 5.99 13.15
C ILE A 5 -2.39 7.46 13.12
N ALA A 6 -1.92 8.18 12.11
CA ALA A 6 -2.28 9.58 11.90
C ALA A 6 -3.75 9.72 11.46
N ALA A 7 -4.26 8.76 10.69
CA ALA A 7 -5.64 8.72 10.23
C ALA A 7 -6.07 7.29 9.85
N LEU A 8 -7.37 7.01 10.05
CA LEU A 8 -8.09 5.87 9.49
C LEU A 8 -9.14 6.41 8.52
N MET A 9 -9.15 5.93 7.27
CA MET A 9 -9.80 6.62 6.16
C MET A 9 -10.54 5.66 5.23
N ILE A 10 -11.63 6.13 4.64
CA ILE A 10 -12.38 5.43 3.59
C ILE A 10 -12.55 6.31 2.34
N GLY A 11 -12.66 5.67 1.18
CA GLY A 11 -12.95 6.32 -0.10
C GLY A 11 -14.43 6.27 -0.45
N ARG A 12 -14.92 7.35 -1.03
CA ARG A 12 -16.24 7.42 -1.66
C ARG A 12 -16.07 7.66 -3.16
N SER A 13 -17.02 7.17 -3.97
CA SER A 13 -16.97 7.42 -5.40
C SER A 13 -17.18 8.91 -5.70
N ALA A 14 -16.15 9.54 -6.26
CA ALA A 14 -16.16 10.92 -6.68
C ALA A 14 -15.63 11.07 -8.10
N LEU A 15 -15.90 12.20 -8.75
CA LEU A 15 -15.30 12.53 -10.03
C LEU A 15 -13.90 13.11 -9.79
N LEU A 16 -12.95 12.64 -10.58
CA LEU A 16 -11.62 13.24 -10.70
C LEU A 16 -11.71 14.46 -11.65
N PRO A 17 -10.67 15.31 -11.69
CA PRO A 17 -10.63 16.49 -12.59
C PRO A 17 -10.89 16.14 -14.07
N ASP A 18 -10.51 14.94 -14.52
CA ASP A 18 -10.75 14.46 -15.90
C ASP A 18 -12.15 13.85 -16.13
N GLY A 19 -13.05 13.96 -15.15
CA GLY A 19 -14.42 13.45 -15.22
C GLY A 19 -14.57 11.94 -14.96
N LYS A 20 -13.50 11.19 -14.72
CA LYS A 20 -13.58 9.76 -14.38
C LYS A 20 -13.92 9.55 -12.92
N ARG A 21 -14.75 8.53 -12.65
CA ARG A 21 -15.07 8.14 -11.28
C ARG A 21 -13.90 7.39 -10.63
N SER A 22 -13.63 7.73 -9.36
CA SER A 22 -12.63 7.05 -8.54
C SER A 22 -12.99 7.16 -7.06
N ALA A 23 -12.49 6.22 -6.26
CA ALA A 23 -12.55 6.27 -4.80
C ALA A 23 -11.14 6.43 -4.17
N ILE A 24 -10.18 6.93 -4.96
CA ILE A 24 -8.80 7.17 -4.48
C ILE A 24 -8.74 8.27 -3.41
N ALA A 25 -9.66 9.24 -3.45
CA ALA A 25 -9.79 10.25 -2.41
C ALA A 25 -10.32 9.58 -1.14
N LYS A 26 -9.45 9.38 -0.17
CA LYS A 26 -9.81 8.83 1.13
C LYS A 26 -10.04 9.98 2.11
N HIS A 27 -11.05 9.82 2.97
CA HIS A 27 -11.43 10.83 3.96
C HIS A 27 -11.38 10.22 5.37
N PRO A 28 -10.89 10.96 6.37
CA PRO A 28 -10.83 10.48 7.74
C PRO A 28 -12.21 10.07 8.28
N LEU A 29 -12.22 9.01 9.06
CA LEU A 29 -13.39 8.57 9.84
C LEU A 29 -13.37 9.19 11.23
N ALA A 30 -14.53 9.61 11.70
CA ALA A 30 -14.69 10.22 13.03
C ALA A 30 -14.94 9.18 14.15
N GLY A 31 -15.18 7.92 13.80
CA GLY A 31 -15.56 6.90 14.78
C GLY A 31 -15.06 5.50 14.40
N PRO A 32 -15.47 4.49 15.18
CA PRO A 32 -15.06 3.11 14.95
C PRO A 32 -15.61 2.57 13.62
N VAL A 33 -14.81 1.74 12.98
CA VAL A 33 -15.17 1.05 11.73
C VAL A 33 -14.77 -0.42 11.82
N ARG A 34 -15.62 -1.29 11.29
CA ARG A 34 -15.28 -2.70 11.15
C ARG A 34 -14.30 -2.89 9.99
N ILE A 35 -13.27 -3.66 10.25
CA ILE A 35 -12.31 -4.14 9.25
C ILE A 35 -12.65 -5.60 8.98
N GLY A 36 -13.32 -5.83 7.85
CA GLY A 36 -13.70 -7.15 7.37
C GLY A 36 -12.67 -7.70 6.38
N ARG A 37 -12.90 -8.93 5.91
CA ARG A 37 -11.99 -9.64 4.99
C ARG A 37 -11.63 -8.85 3.71
N LEU A 38 -12.50 -7.97 3.26
CA LEU A 38 -12.32 -7.17 2.03
C LEU A 38 -11.92 -5.71 2.31
N GLY A 39 -11.68 -5.34 3.56
CA GLY A 39 -11.28 -3.99 3.96
C GLY A 39 -12.24 -3.33 4.94
N LEU A 40 -12.16 -2.01 5.05
CA LEU A 40 -12.96 -1.21 5.95
C LEU A 40 -14.40 -1.10 5.45
N ASP A 41 -15.37 -1.26 6.34
CA ASP A 41 -16.78 -1.07 5.99
C ASP A 41 -17.02 0.35 5.46
N GLY A 42 -17.73 0.43 4.32
CA GLY A 42 -17.99 1.69 3.63
C GLY A 42 -16.84 2.18 2.71
N ASP A 43 -15.69 1.52 2.69
CA ASP A 43 -14.62 1.83 1.74
C ASP A 43 -14.98 1.30 0.34
N LEU A 44 -15.06 2.22 -0.63
CA LEU A 44 -15.42 1.87 -2.00
C LEU A 44 -14.17 1.69 -2.87
N GLN A 45 -14.26 0.72 -3.79
CA GLN A 45 -13.32 0.50 -4.87
C GLN A 45 -14.10 0.54 -6.19
N VAL A 46 -13.79 1.52 -7.04
CA VAL A 46 -14.53 1.71 -8.31
C VAL A 46 -14.09 0.69 -9.35
N ASP A 47 -12.80 0.41 -9.43
CA ASP A 47 -12.23 -0.59 -10.32
C ASP A 47 -11.90 -1.88 -9.56
N LYS A 48 -12.87 -2.79 -9.49
CA LYS A 48 -12.72 -4.07 -8.79
C LYS A 48 -11.86 -5.11 -9.52
N ARG A 49 -11.47 -4.85 -10.78
CA ARG A 49 -10.60 -5.77 -11.54
C ARG A 49 -9.14 -5.64 -11.13
N HIS A 50 -8.71 -4.41 -10.81
CA HIS A 50 -7.31 -4.09 -10.53
C HIS A 50 -7.09 -3.63 -9.09
N HIS A 51 -8.16 -3.34 -8.36
CA HIS A 51 -8.10 -2.85 -6.98
C HIS A 51 -9.11 -3.60 -6.12
N GLY A 52 -8.64 -4.10 -4.97
CA GLY A 52 -9.46 -4.83 -4.01
C GLY A 52 -9.22 -6.33 -3.99
N GLY A 53 -10.09 -7.02 -3.28
CA GLY A 53 -9.91 -8.43 -2.96
C GLY A 53 -9.15 -8.64 -1.65
N PRO A 54 -9.09 -9.91 -1.16
CA PRO A 54 -8.53 -10.22 0.16
C PRO A 54 -7.07 -9.79 0.34
N GLU A 55 -6.27 -9.84 -0.74
CA GLU A 55 -4.86 -9.48 -0.72
C GLU A 55 -4.62 -7.95 -0.70
N MET A 56 -5.62 -7.17 -1.02
CA MET A 56 -5.60 -5.70 -1.08
C MET A 56 -6.69 -5.08 -0.18
N ALA A 57 -6.97 -5.74 0.96
CA ALA A 57 -8.08 -5.37 1.84
C ALA A 57 -7.86 -3.98 2.49
N VAL A 58 -6.66 -3.70 2.98
CA VAL A 58 -6.33 -2.44 3.66
C VAL A 58 -5.05 -1.87 3.09
N HIS A 59 -5.07 -0.65 2.59
CA HIS A 59 -3.90 0.05 2.07
C HIS A 59 -3.30 0.98 3.13
N LEU A 60 -2.03 0.83 3.43
CA LEU A 60 -1.26 1.78 4.22
C LEU A 60 -0.33 2.60 3.31
N TYR A 61 -0.35 3.92 3.48
CA TYR A 61 0.60 4.81 2.83
C TYR A 61 1.31 5.66 3.88
N PRO A 62 2.67 5.64 3.94
CA PRO A 62 3.43 6.44 4.90
C PRO A 62 3.23 7.94 4.69
N PHE A 63 2.69 8.64 5.69
CA PHE A 63 2.47 10.08 5.61
C PHE A 63 3.80 10.85 5.58
N ALA A 64 4.85 10.30 6.18
CA ALA A 64 6.21 10.85 6.09
C ALA A 64 6.70 11.06 4.65
N HIS A 65 6.21 10.27 3.69
CA HIS A 65 6.57 10.46 2.27
C HIS A 65 6.07 11.79 1.68
N HIS A 66 5.06 12.41 2.30
CA HIS A 66 4.53 13.71 1.82
C HIS A 66 5.57 14.83 1.87
N ALA A 67 6.52 14.78 2.81
CA ALA A 67 7.64 15.73 2.84
C ALA A 67 8.53 15.59 1.59
N CYS A 68 8.90 14.36 1.23
CA CYS A 68 9.68 14.10 0.02
C CYS A 68 8.91 14.49 -1.26
N TRP A 69 7.60 14.30 -1.26
CA TRP A 69 6.78 14.72 -2.41
C TRP A 69 6.69 16.25 -2.51
N ARG A 70 6.68 17.00 -1.39
CA ARG A 70 6.75 18.47 -1.45
C ARG A 70 8.04 18.96 -2.09
N GLU A 71 9.17 18.33 -1.83
CA GLU A 71 10.44 18.67 -2.46
C GLU A 71 10.41 18.48 -3.99
N GLN A 72 9.66 17.48 -4.47
CA GLN A 72 9.58 17.15 -5.90
C GLN A 72 8.45 17.88 -6.65
N LEU A 73 7.33 18.12 -5.99
CA LEU A 73 6.10 18.64 -6.60
C LEU A 73 5.85 20.11 -6.25
N GLY A 74 6.57 20.66 -5.25
CA GLY A 74 6.22 21.94 -4.60
C GLY A 74 5.04 21.77 -3.65
N ASP A 75 4.48 22.89 -3.20
CA ASP A 75 3.34 22.92 -2.27
C ASP A 75 2.04 22.57 -2.99
N HIS A 76 1.84 21.28 -3.22
CA HIS A 76 0.60 20.78 -3.80
C HIS A 76 -0.44 20.60 -2.69
N PRO A 77 -1.68 21.15 -2.80
CA PRO A 77 -2.69 21.14 -1.73
C PRO A 77 -3.02 19.74 -1.19
N LEU A 78 -3.05 18.72 -2.07
CA LEU A 78 -3.29 17.33 -1.67
C LEU A 78 -2.24 16.79 -0.68
N LEU A 79 -1.03 17.34 -0.64
CA LEU A 79 0.01 16.87 0.27
C LEU A 79 -0.23 17.23 1.75
N ALA A 80 -1.25 18.05 2.02
CA ALA A 80 -1.75 18.26 3.38
C ALA A 80 -2.75 17.17 3.83
N ASP A 81 -3.30 16.41 2.88
CA ASP A 81 -4.31 15.37 3.12
C ASP A 81 -3.64 13.99 3.27
N PRO A 82 -3.74 13.31 4.42
CA PRO A 82 -3.18 11.96 4.60
C PRO A 82 -3.76 10.92 3.63
N GLY A 83 -4.95 11.17 3.08
CA GLY A 83 -5.61 10.32 2.08
C GLY A 83 -5.19 10.59 0.62
N ALA A 84 -4.23 11.46 0.38
CA ALA A 84 -3.82 11.88 -0.97
C ALA A 84 -3.47 10.72 -1.91
N PHE A 85 -2.74 9.75 -1.40
CA PHE A 85 -2.28 8.57 -2.16
C PHE A 85 -3.23 7.37 -2.08
N GLY A 86 -4.42 7.54 -1.52
CA GLY A 86 -5.45 6.50 -1.46
C GLY A 86 -5.24 5.46 -0.34
N GLY A 87 -4.45 5.78 0.69
CA GLY A 87 -4.28 4.93 1.86
C GLY A 87 -5.51 4.93 2.77
N ASN A 88 -5.84 3.77 3.32
CA ASN A 88 -6.82 3.64 4.40
C ASN A 88 -6.21 4.00 5.76
N ILE A 89 -4.90 3.78 5.89
CA ILE A 89 -4.10 4.06 7.09
C ILE A 89 -2.95 4.99 6.70
N ALA A 90 -2.73 6.03 7.50
CA ALA A 90 -1.56 6.89 7.40
C ALA A 90 -0.73 6.80 8.70
N VAL A 91 0.59 6.67 8.56
CA VAL A 91 1.55 6.63 9.67
C VAL A 91 2.78 7.49 9.35
N ASP A 92 3.43 8.01 10.38
CA ASP A 92 4.66 8.81 10.23
C ASP A 92 5.96 8.02 10.47
N ALA A 93 5.88 6.92 11.19
CA ALA A 93 7.05 6.23 11.76
C ALA A 93 7.41 4.89 11.08
N LEU A 94 6.77 4.54 9.97
CA LEU A 94 7.05 3.31 9.21
C LEU A 94 7.12 3.61 7.73
N ASP A 95 8.04 2.94 7.05
CA ASP A 95 8.13 2.94 5.58
C ASP A 95 8.42 1.53 5.03
N GLU A 96 8.51 1.43 3.72
CA GLU A 96 8.69 0.18 2.98
C GLU A 96 10.03 -0.52 3.26
N THR A 97 11.00 0.17 3.86
CA THR A 97 12.32 -0.40 4.23
C THR A 97 12.27 -1.13 5.57
N GLN A 98 11.30 -0.81 6.42
CA GLN A 98 11.16 -1.28 7.80
C GLN A 98 10.10 -2.36 7.96
N VAL A 99 9.23 -2.52 6.95
CA VAL A 99 8.11 -3.47 6.96
C VAL A 99 8.38 -4.62 6.00
N ARG A 100 8.13 -5.84 6.45
CA ARG A 100 8.42 -7.08 5.72
C ARG A 100 7.15 -7.79 5.27
N ILE A 101 7.21 -8.52 4.18
CA ILE A 101 6.10 -9.35 3.70
C ILE A 101 5.80 -10.45 4.72
N GLY A 102 4.52 -10.61 5.05
CA GLY A 102 4.04 -11.57 6.04
C GLY A 102 4.11 -11.08 7.49
N GLU A 103 4.69 -9.89 7.76
CA GLU A 103 4.59 -9.31 9.10
C GLU A 103 3.14 -9.03 9.48
N ARG A 104 2.84 -9.25 10.76
CA ARG A 104 1.51 -9.05 11.31
C ARG A 104 1.45 -7.86 12.25
N PHE A 105 0.36 -7.14 12.11
CA PHE A 105 0.06 -5.96 12.91
C PHE A 105 -1.36 -6.05 13.46
N ARG A 106 -1.51 -5.66 14.73
CA ARG A 106 -2.82 -5.44 15.34
C ARG A 106 -3.20 -3.97 15.16
N LEU A 107 -4.42 -3.73 14.72
CA LEU A 107 -5.04 -2.42 14.67
C LEU A 107 -6.42 -2.50 15.32
N GLY A 108 -6.58 -1.90 16.53
CA GLY A 108 -7.74 -2.16 17.35
C GLY A 108 -7.90 -3.65 17.64
N GLU A 109 -9.04 -4.22 17.28
CA GLU A 109 -9.31 -5.66 17.40
C GLU A 109 -8.85 -6.49 16.19
N ALA A 110 -8.63 -5.84 15.03
CA ALA A 110 -8.27 -6.52 13.79
C ALA A 110 -6.80 -6.98 13.80
N LEU A 111 -6.54 -8.13 13.15
CA LEU A 111 -5.19 -8.62 12.85
C LEU A 111 -4.94 -8.58 11.34
N LEU A 112 -3.95 -7.81 10.96
CA LEU A 112 -3.56 -7.54 9.57
C LEU A 112 -2.22 -8.19 9.25
N GLU A 113 -2.03 -8.69 8.02
CA GLU A 113 -0.77 -9.26 7.55
C GLU A 113 -0.34 -8.58 6.25
N VAL A 114 0.90 -8.16 6.18
CA VAL A 114 1.48 -7.51 4.97
C VAL A 114 1.50 -8.51 3.82
N SER A 115 0.73 -8.23 2.77
CA SER A 115 0.52 -9.12 1.62
C SER A 115 1.37 -8.76 0.41
N GLN A 116 1.51 -7.46 0.12
CA GLN A 116 2.18 -6.99 -1.09
C GLN A 116 2.47 -5.48 -1.07
N PRO A 117 3.48 -5.00 -1.85
CA PRO A 117 3.61 -3.58 -2.18
C PRO A 117 2.41 -3.07 -2.99
N ARG A 118 2.14 -1.77 -2.95
CA ARG A 118 1.11 -1.19 -3.81
C ARG A 118 1.66 -0.79 -5.16
N MET A 119 1.17 -1.38 -6.25
CA MET A 119 1.49 -0.97 -7.61
C MET A 119 0.85 0.39 -7.92
N PRO A 120 1.60 1.44 -8.31
CA PRO A 120 1.01 2.71 -8.70
C PRO A 120 0.20 2.59 -9.99
N CYS A 121 -0.86 3.36 -10.11
CA CYS A 121 -1.67 3.40 -11.31
C CYS A 121 -1.88 4.86 -11.78
N ALA A 122 -2.27 5.03 -13.04
CA ALA A 122 -2.48 6.35 -13.65
C ALA A 122 -3.54 7.23 -12.94
N THR A 123 -4.34 6.64 -12.03
CA THR A 123 -5.30 7.39 -11.23
C THR A 123 -4.61 8.40 -10.29
N ILE A 124 -3.38 8.10 -9.84
CA ILE A 124 -2.60 9.04 -9.02
C ILE A 124 -2.24 10.31 -9.80
N GLU A 125 -1.85 10.18 -11.08
CA GLU A 125 -1.52 11.32 -11.94
C GLU A 125 -2.74 12.20 -12.21
N ARG A 126 -3.91 11.58 -12.40
CA ARG A 126 -5.18 12.31 -12.57
C ARG A 126 -5.58 13.07 -11.31
N ARG A 127 -5.41 12.44 -10.13
CA ARG A 127 -5.73 13.06 -8.85
C ARG A 127 -4.85 14.27 -8.55
N PHE A 128 -3.55 14.15 -8.83
CA PHE A 128 -2.58 15.23 -8.62
C PHE A 128 -2.47 16.18 -9.82
N GLU A 129 -3.22 15.93 -10.90
CA GLU A 129 -3.10 16.68 -12.16
C GLU A 129 -1.64 16.80 -12.63
N ARG A 130 -0.82 15.80 -12.31
CA ARG A 130 0.62 15.77 -12.53
C ARG A 130 1.07 14.50 -13.21
N LYS A 131 1.57 14.62 -14.45
CA LYS A 131 2.23 13.53 -15.17
C LYS A 131 3.57 13.17 -14.52
N GLY A 132 3.96 11.90 -14.65
CA GLY A 132 5.24 11.42 -14.14
C GLY A 132 5.20 10.92 -12.68
N MET A 133 4.07 11.05 -11.99
CA MET A 133 3.91 10.54 -10.62
C MET A 133 4.09 9.03 -10.53
N VAL A 134 3.56 8.28 -11.51
CA VAL A 134 3.74 6.82 -11.57
C VAL A 134 5.22 6.48 -11.71
N ALA A 135 5.93 7.13 -12.63
CA ALA A 135 7.38 6.91 -12.83
C ALA A 135 8.18 7.24 -11.56
N ALA A 136 7.88 8.38 -10.91
CA ALA A 136 8.55 8.78 -9.69
C ALA A 136 8.31 7.81 -8.51
N ILE A 137 7.11 7.21 -8.40
CA ILE A 137 6.83 6.16 -7.41
C ILE A 137 7.60 4.89 -7.75
N LEU A 138 7.61 4.48 -9.02
CA LEU A 138 8.35 3.29 -9.48
C LEU A 138 9.85 3.42 -9.21
N GLU A 139 10.41 4.60 -9.41
CA GLU A 139 11.83 4.88 -9.20
C GLU A 139 12.18 4.97 -7.71
N SER A 140 11.39 5.72 -6.93
CA SER A 140 11.68 5.95 -5.51
C SER A 140 11.34 4.78 -4.60
N GLY A 141 10.39 3.92 -4.99
CA GLY A 141 9.86 2.84 -4.15
C GLY A 141 8.96 3.34 -3.00
N ARG A 142 8.50 4.60 -3.02
CA ARG A 142 7.55 5.14 -2.04
C ARG A 142 6.12 4.79 -2.45
N CYS A 143 5.79 3.51 -2.32
CA CYS A 143 4.57 2.95 -2.90
C CYS A 143 3.46 2.67 -1.88
N GLY A 144 3.79 2.55 -0.58
CA GLY A 144 2.92 1.97 0.42
C GLY A 144 2.76 0.46 0.23
N TRP A 145 1.89 -0.16 1.03
CA TRP A 145 1.63 -1.59 0.96
C TRP A 145 0.20 -1.94 1.30
N TYR A 146 -0.19 -3.14 0.94
CA TYR A 146 -1.46 -3.71 1.32
C TYR A 146 -1.30 -4.72 2.45
N PHE A 147 -2.38 -4.82 3.22
CA PHE A 147 -2.61 -5.90 4.16
C PHE A 147 -3.77 -6.78 3.68
N ARG A 148 -3.64 -8.08 3.93
CA ARG A 148 -4.80 -8.97 4.07
C ARG A 148 -5.26 -8.96 5.52
N VAL A 149 -6.54 -9.28 5.73
CA VAL A 149 -7.14 -9.38 7.07
C VAL A 149 -7.09 -10.84 7.53
N VAL A 150 -6.32 -11.09 8.59
CA VAL A 150 -6.17 -12.42 9.21
C VAL A 150 -7.29 -12.66 10.22
N ALA A 151 -7.61 -11.64 11.04
CA ALA A 151 -8.77 -11.63 11.90
C ALA A 151 -9.50 -10.28 11.76
N GLU A 152 -10.80 -10.36 11.57
CA GLU A 152 -11.67 -9.19 11.49
C GLU A 152 -11.83 -8.55 12.87
N GLY A 153 -12.15 -7.27 12.92
CA GLY A 153 -12.34 -6.55 14.17
C GLY A 153 -12.72 -5.11 13.94
N VAL A 154 -12.83 -4.35 15.01
CA VAL A 154 -13.15 -2.92 14.97
C VAL A 154 -11.90 -2.11 15.29
N ALA A 155 -11.71 -1.00 14.57
CA ALA A 155 -10.65 -0.04 14.80
C ALA A 155 -11.20 1.40 14.66
N GLN A 156 -10.48 2.36 15.25
CA GLN A 156 -10.86 3.78 15.18
C GLN A 156 -9.63 4.68 15.08
N ALA A 157 -9.84 5.94 14.76
CA ALA A 157 -8.80 6.95 14.81
C ALA A 157 -8.24 7.06 16.24
N GLY A 158 -6.90 7.16 16.35
CA GLY A 158 -6.19 7.16 17.62
C GLY A 158 -5.73 5.78 18.10
N ASP A 159 -6.20 4.69 17.49
CA ASP A 159 -5.62 3.37 17.74
C ASP A 159 -4.16 3.31 17.28
N SER A 160 -3.43 2.36 17.84
CA SER A 160 -2.04 2.09 17.43
C SER A 160 -1.95 0.88 16.53
N LEU A 161 -1.10 0.97 15.52
CA LEU A 161 -0.64 -0.16 14.73
C LEU A 161 0.49 -0.86 15.51
N VAL A 162 0.21 -2.03 16.05
CA VAL A 162 1.13 -2.78 16.92
C VAL A 162 1.67 -4.00 16.17
N ARG A 163 2.99 -4.06 15.94
CA ARG A 163 3.64 -5.25 15.39
C ARG A 163 3.52 -6.41 16.39
N VAL A 164 2.90 -7.52 15.97
CA VAL A 164 2.56 -8.65 16.86
C VAL A 164 3.62 -9.73 16.84
N THR A 165 4.21 -10.01 15.67
CA THR A 165 5.21 -11.08 15.52
C THR A 165 6.19 -10.76 14.42
N ASP A 166 7.40 -11.32 14.52
CA ASP A 166 8.39 -11.40 13.43
C ASP A 166 8.13 -12.61 12.51
N SER A 167 6.88 -13.02 12.35
CA SER A 167 6.49 -14.20 11.57
C SER A 167 6.55 -14.00 10.05
N GLY A 168 6.94 -12.82 9.61
CA GLY A 168 7.13 -12.51 8.19
C GLY A 168 8.41 -13.09 7.62
N SER A 169 8.58 -12.90 6.33
CA SER A 169 9.86 -13.14 5.68
C SER A 169 10.86 -12.04 6.08
N GLU A 170 12.15 -12.25 5.79
CA GLU A 170 13.15 -11.17 5.94
C GLU A 170 13.10 -10.15 4.79
N ILE A 171 12.21 -10.35 3.81
CA ILE A 171 12.13 -9.52 2.60
C ILE A 171 11.22 -8.34 2.84
N THR A 172 11.77 -7.12 2.75
CA THR A 172 11.02 -5.89 2.94
C THR A 172 10.08 -5.61 1.77
N VAL A 173 9.03 -4.81 2.04
CA VAL A 173 8.13 -4.28 0.99
C VAL A 173 8.93 -3.58 -0.10
N ARG A 174 9.93 -2.75 0.28
CA ARG A 174 10.82 -2.06 -0.67
C ARG A 174 11.60 -3.03 -1.53
N ALA A 175 12.17 -4.09 -0.95
CA ALA A 175 12.94 -5.07 -1.70
C ALA A 175 12.10 -5.75 -2.78
N VAL A 176 10.86 -6.17 -2.45
CA VAL A 176 9.90 -6.73 -3.42
C VAL A 176 9.59 -5.72 -4.53
N PHE A 177 9.26 -4.48 -4.15
CA PHE A 177 8.87 -3.45 -5.11
C PHE A 177 10.01 -3.12 -6.07
N MET A 178 11.21 -2.89 -5.57
CA MET A 178 12.37 -2.57 -6.38
C MET A 178 12.79 -3.73 -7.29
N ALA A 179 12.67 -4.98 -6.81
CA ALA A 179 12.98 -6.16 -7.61
C ALA A 179 11.97 -6.38 -8.75
N LEU A 180 10.68 -6.08 -8.56
CA LEU A 180 9.62 -6.52 -9.49
C LEU A 180 8.92 -5.39 -10.24
N ALA A 181 8.91 -4.18 -9.70
CA ALA A 181 8.18 -3.04 -10.27
C ALA A 181 9.08 -1.93 -10.80
N ASN A 182 10.28 -1.72 -10.23
CA ASN A 182 11.19 -0.70 -10.70
C ASN A 182 11.74 -1.04 -12.10
N PRO A 183 11.58 -0.16 -13.11
CA PRO A 183 12.03 -0.42 -14.49
C PRO A 183 13.54 -0.62 -14.62
N SER A 184 14.32 0.06 -13.77
CA SER A 184 15.79 -0.01 -13.74
C SER A 184 16.31 -1.07 -12.77
N GLY A 185 15.41 -1.76 -12.05
CA GLY A 185 15.77 -2.74 -11.03
C GLY A 185 16.34 -4.02 -11.62
N ALA A 186 17.67 -4.17 -11.57
CA ALA A 186 18.30 -5.48 -11.72
C ALA A 186 17.93 -6.32 -10.48
N ALA A 187 17.14 -7.36 -10.67
CA ALA A 187 16.79 -8.24 -9.57
C ALA A 187 17.80 -9.40 -9.51
N ASP A 188 18.36 -9.61 -8.31
CA ASP A 188 19.17 -10.79 -8.01
C ASP A 188 18.36 -12.08 -8.28
N PRO A 189 18.89 -13.04 -9.08
CA PRO A 189 18.23 -14.31 -9.34
C PRO A 189 17.82 -15.08 -8.08
N ALA A 190 18.63 -15.04 -7.02
CA ALA A 190 18.32 -15.68 -5.75
C ALA A 190 17.12 -15.00 -5.05
N LEU A 191 17.02 -13.68 -5.14
CA LEU A 191 15.83 -12.96 -4.64
C LEU A 191 14.60 -13.32 -5.45
N LEU A 192 14.68 -13.39 -6.78
CA LEU A 192 13.53 -13.77 -7.63
C LEU A 192 13.03 -15.19 -7.31
N GLU A 193 13.94 -16.13 -7.04
CA GLU A 193 13.58 -17.50 -6.62
C GLU A 193 12.82 -17.48 -5.30
N ARG A 194 13.34 -16.76 -4.30
CA ARG A 194 12.68 -16.61 -2.98
C ARG A 194 11.31 -15.96 -3.10
N LEU A 195 11.17 -14.92 -3.94
CA LEU A 195 9.89 -14.24 -4.16
C LEU A 195 8.87 -15.13 -4.85
N ALA A 196 9.30 -15.93 -5.83
CA ALA A 196 8.43 -16.84 -6.58
C ALA A 196 7.77 -17.91 -5.68
N THR A 197 8.43 -18.26 -4.57
CA THR A 197 8.00 -19.35 -3.66
C THR A 197 7.55 -18.83 -2.29
N LEU A 198 7.50 -17.52 -2.07
CA LEU A 198 7.17 -16.92 -0.77
C LEU A 198 5.67 -17.00 -0.48
N PRO A 199 5.20 -17.86 0.44
CA PRO A 199 3.76 -18.12 0.61
C PRO A 199 2.95 -16.91 1.09
N CYS A 200 3.56 -16.04 1.92
CA CYS A 200 2.90 -14.84 2.44
C CYS A 200 2.86 -13.67 1.44
N LEU A 201 3.59 -13.76 0.31
CA LEU A 201 3.48 -12.77 -0.77
C LEU A 201 2.26 -13.08 -1.64
N ALA A 202 1.50 -12.06 -2.01
CA ALA A 202 0.33 -12.21 -2.87
C ALA A 202 0.67 -12.88 -4.21
N GLU A 203 -0.24 -13.71 -4.73
CA GLU A 203 -0.03 -14.54 -5.92
C GLU A 203 0.43 -13.74 -7.13
N GLU A 204 -0.23 -12.61 -7.41
CA GLU A 204 0.14 -11.73 -8.52
C GLU A 204 1.62 -11.31 -8.49
N TRP A 205 2.17 -11.06 -7.30
CA TRP A 205 3.57 -10.67 -7.16
C TRP A 205 4.52 -11.86 -7.27
N ARG A 206 4.11 -13.06 -6.82
CA ARG A 206 4.86 -14.30 -7.08
C ARG A 206 4.94 -14.59 -8.57
N ASP A 207 3.83 -14.42 -9.31
CA ASP A 207 3.77 -14.61 -10.75
C ASP A 207 4.67 -13.62 -11.50
N LYS A 208 4.75 -12.36 -11.06
CA LYS A 208 5.71 -11.38 -11.58
C LYS A 208 7.15 -11.84 -11.37
N ALA A 209 7.47 -12.41 -10.21
CA ALA A 209 8.81 -12.96 -9.93
C ALA A 209 9.14 -14.13 -10.85
N ILE A 210 8.22 -15.07 -11.04
CA ILE A 210 8.35 -16.20 -11.97
C ILE A 210 8.58 -15.70 -13.40
N ALA A 211 7.77 -14.74 -13.86
CA ALA A 211 7.87 -14.18 -15.20
C ALA A 211 9.21 -13.44 -15.41
N LYS A 212 9.67 -12.67 -14.42
CA LYS A 212 10.96 -11.95 -14.51
C LYS A 212 12.13 -12.91 -14.52
N ARG A 213 12.09 -13.98 -13.68
CA ARG A 213 13.12 -15.03 -13.67
C ARG A 213 13.25 -15.73 -15.02
N ARG A 214 12.14 -16.09 -15.66
CA ARG A 214 12.16 -16.72 -16.99
C ARG A 214 12.81 -15.84 -18.05
N ARG A 215 12.60 -14.54 -17.99
CA ARG A 215 13.22 -13.58 -18.95
C ARG A 215 14.72 -13.37 -18.71
N ALA A 216 15.19 -13.55 -17.49
CA ALA A 216 16.60 -13.39 -17.15
C ALA A 216 17.44 -14.64 -17.42
N GLY A 217 16.82 -15.82 -17.56
CA GLY A 217 17.48 -17.09 -17.81
C GLY A 217 17.42 -17.59 -19.27
N GLY A 218 16.77 -16.84 -20.15
CA GLY A 218 16.73 -17.07 -21.60
C GLY A 218 17.48 -15.98 -22.37
#